data_8cce10e412e53ff015333b9e1ea66f43
#
_entry.id   8cce10e412e53ff015333b9e1ea66f43
#
_cell.length_a   1.000
_cell.length_b   1.000
_cell.length_c   1.000
_cell.angle_alpha   90.00
_cell.angle_beta   90.00
_cell.angle_gamma   90.00
#
_symmetry.space_group_name_H-M   'P 1'
#
loop_
_entity.id
_entity.type
_entity.pdbx_description
1 polymer ?
#
loop_
_entity_poly.entity_id
_entity_poly.type
_entity_poly.pdbx_seq_one_letter_code
_entity_poly.pdbx_strand_id
1 'polypeptide(L)'
;MTEVHAGYGATPILFGVSLEVRAGEAVALLGRNGMGKTTLMKTAIGFLEPWRGAIEFEGVELTGRAPHEIARLGVGFVPENRRIFPGLTVRENLELGLSAAADRSAALRRRRLDEVFHHFPRLRERIEQPGKTLSGGEQQMLAIARVMMAGARLILMDEPTQGLAPAFIRHIRDMISELKRLGVTVLLVEQNARVALSVCDRGYIMEKGSIVFAASSRELRESPVTREKLGV
;
A
#
# COMPACT_ATOMS: atom_id res chain seq x y z
N MET A 1 -11.37 -0.42 -10.11
CA MET A 1 -11.30 -1.84 -10.55
C MET A 1 -12.71 -2.34 -10.75
N THR A 2 -12.97 -3.02 -11.87
CA THR A 2 -14.33 -3.47 -12.24
C THR A 2 -14.26 -4.91 -12.72
N GLU A 3 -15.01 -5.80 -12.06
CA GLU A 3 -15.17 -7.22 -12.41
C GLU A 3 -13.83 -7.97 -12.65
N VAL A 4 -12.84 -7.74 -11.81
CA VAL A 4 -11.51 -8.30 -11.97
C VAL A 4 -11.49 -9.80 -11.60
N HIS A 5 -11.09 -10.62 -12.56
CA HIS A 5 -10.80 -12.04 -12.40
C HIS A 5 -9.31 -12.29 -12.65
N ALA A 6 -8.64 -12.94 -11.73
CA ALA A 6 -7.21 -13.22 -11.85
C ALA A 6 -6.81 -14.46 -11.03
N GLY A 7 -5.64 -15.02 -11.33
CA GLY A 7 -5.11 -16.18 -10.65
C GLY A 7 -3.71 -16.54 -11.13
N TYR A 8 -3.20 -17.67 -10.67
CA TYR A 8 -1.86 -18.14 -11.02
C TYR A 8 -1.95 -19.38 -11.92
N GLY A 9 -1.39 -19.28 -13.14
CA GLY A 9 -1.55 -20.32 -14.15
C GLY A 9 -3.03 -20.54 -14.46
N ALA A 10 -3.55 -21.75 -14.24
CA ALA A 10 -4.96 -22.10 -14.41
C ALA A 10 -5.79 -21.99 -13.11
N THR A 11 -5.17 -21.61 -11.98
CA THR A 11 -5.85 -21.56 -10.68
C THR A 11 -6.46 -20.18 -10.43
N PRO A 12 -7.80 -20.06 -10.42
CA PRO A 12 -8.47 -18.80 -10.13
C PRO A 12 -8.36 -18.42 -8.65
N ILE A 13 -8.12 -17.16 -8.37
CA ILE A 13 -8.03 -16.59 -7.02
C ILE A 13 -9.01 -15.44 -6.82
N LEU A 14 -9.20 -14.59 -7.85
CA LEU A 14 -10.12 -13.46 -7.80
C LEU A 14 -11.33 -13.74 -8.69
N PHE A 15 -12.51 -13.45 -8.17
CA PHE A 15 -13.78 -13.78 -8.78
C PHE A 15 -14.67 -12.53 -8.88
N GLY A 16 -14.48 -11.72 -9.95
CA GLY A 16 -15.29 -10.53 -10.21
C GLY A 16 -15.12 -9.42 -9.17
N VAL A 17 -13.88 -9.18 -8.74
CA VAL A 17 -13.62 -8.17 -7.72
C VAL A 17 -13.84 -6.77 -8.28
N SER A 18 -14.76 -6.03 -7.66
CA SER A 18 -15.01 -4.62 -7.95
C SER A 18 -14.76 -3.79 -6.70
N LEU A 19 -13.90 -2.79 -6.79
CA LEU A 19 -13.65 -1.80 -5.75
C LEU A 19 -13.23 -0.46 -6.32
N GLU A 20 -13.53 0.59 -5.57
CA GLU A 20 -13.19 1.98 -5.89
C GLU A 20 -12.41 2.59 -4.73
N VAL A 21 -11.42 3.43 -5.05
CA VAL A 21 -10.70 4.26 -4.08
C VAL A 21 -10.71 5.68 -4.62
N ARG A 22 -11.31 6.61 -3.89
CA ARG A 22 -11.42 8.02 -4.31
C ARG A 22 -10.15 8.79 -3.98
N ALA A 23 -9.90 9.86 -4.71
CA ALA A 23 -8.74 10.70 -4.46
C ALA A 23 -8.74 11.25 -3.01
N GLY A 24 -7.61 11.14 -2.33
CA GLY A 24 -7.40 11.65 -0.98
C GLY A 24 -8.03 10.80 0.14
N GLU A 25 -8.70 9.68 -0.15
CA GLU A 25 -9.20 8.79 0.89
C GLU A 25 -8.23 7.66 1.24
N ALA A 26 -8.37 7.12 2.44
CA ALA A 26 -7.78 5.85 2.82
C ALA A 26 -8.87 4.77 2.89
N VAL A 27 -8.69 3.69 2.17
CA VAL A 27 -9.62 2.56 2.07
C VAL A 27 -8.97 1.29 2.60
N ALA A 28 -9.67 0.58 3.47
CA ALA A 28 -9.22 -0.73 3.97
C ALA A 28 -9.70 -1.87 3.07
N LEU A 29 -8.83 -2.81 2.76
CA LEU A 29 -9.20 -4.12 2.25
C LEU A 29 -8.91 -5.16 3.33
N LEU A 30 -9.96 -5.65 3.95
CA LEU A 30 -9.92 -6.56 5.09
C LEU A 30 -10.22 -7.98 4.64
N GLY A 31 -9.64 -8.95 5.31
CA GLY A 31 -9.89 -10.37 5.08
C GLY A 31 -8.85 -11.24 5.74
N ARG A 32 -9.21 -12.49 6.01
CA ARG A 32 -8.27 -13.48 6.58
C ARG A 32 -7.17 -13.81 5.57
N ASN A 33 -6.13 -14.52 6.04
CA ASN A 33 -5.06 -14.98 5.14
C ASN A 33 -5.62 -15.95 4.09
N GLY A 34 -5.07 -15.90 2.87
CA GLY A 34 -5.52 -16.72 1.75
C GLY A 34 -6.80 -16.23 1.04
N MET A 35 -7.39 -15.11 1.43
CA MET A 35 -8.62 -14.61 0.82
C MET A 35 -8.42 -13.89 -0.53
N GLY A 36 -7.17 -13.74 -1.03
CA GLY A 36 -6.88 -13.12 -2.32
C GLY A 36 -6.38 -11.68 -2.27
N LYS A 37 -6.23 -11.08 -1.09
CA LYS A 37 -5.82 -9.67 -0.90
C LYS A 37 -4.51 -9.33 -1.63
N THR A 38 -3.44 -10.07 -1.36
CA THR A 38 -2.13 -9.87 -2.02
C THR A 38 -2.20 -10.14 -3.53
N THR A 39 -3.05 -11.08 -3.97
CA THR A 39 -3.29 -11.33 -5.40
C THR A 39 -3.91 -10.09 -6.05
N LEU A 40 -4.92 -9.48 -5.40
CA LEU A 40 -5.53 -8.25 -5.89
C LEU A 40 -4.50 -7.11 -5.98
N MET A 41 -3.64 -6.94 -4.96
CA MET A 41 -2.56 -5.94 -4.98
C MET A 41 -1.60 -6.17 -6.15
N LYS A 42 -1.15 -7.43 -6.35
CA LYS A 42 -0.26 -7.79 -7.47
C LYS A 42 -0.91 -7.53 -8.83
N THR A 43 -2.22 -7.76 -8.95
CA THR A 43 -2.96 -7.47 -10.18
C THR A 43 -3.05 -5.96 -10.39
N ALA A 44 -3.30 -5.17 -9.33
CA ALA A 44 -3.38 -3.71 -9.39
C ALA A 44 -2.10 -3.04 -9.89
N ILE A 45 -0.93 -3.63 -9.58
CA ILE A 45 0.38 -3.07 -9.95
C ILE A 45 1.03 -3.78 -11.16
N GLY A 46 0.27 -4.62 -11.88
CA GLY A 46 0.72 -5.26 -13.12
C GLY A 46 1.72 -6.42 -12.94
N PHE A 47 1.89 -6.96 -11.72
CA PHE A 47 2.66 -8.20 -11.51
C PHE A 47 1.87 -9.45 -11.87
N LEU A 48 0.57 -9.34 -11.97
CA LEU A 48 -0.34 -10.39 -12.40
C LEU A 48 -1.36 -9.77 -13.35
N GLU A 49 -1.45 -10.28 -14.56
CA GLU A 49 -2.41 -9.83 -15.53
C GLU A 49 -3.81 -10.40 -15.22
N PRO A 50 -4.87 -9.57 -15.17
CA PRO A 50 -6.21 -10.08 -14.98
C PRO A 50 -6.68 -10.82 -16.23
N TRP A 51 -7.42 -11.91 -16.04
CA TRP A 51 -8.03 -12.66 -17.14
C TRP A 51 -9.26 -11.96 -17.70
N ARG A 52 -9.95 -11.18 -16.85
CA ARG A 52 -11.15 -10.40 -17.18
C ARG A 52 -11.25 -9.19 -16.25
N GLY A 53 -12.06 -8.21 -16.67
CA GLY A 53 -12.25 -6.97 -15.92
C GLY A 53 -11.27 -5.90 -16.32
N ALA A 54 -11.35 -4.76 -15.67
CA ALA A 54 -10.52 -3.59 -15.93
C ALA A 54 -10.00 -2.96 -14.66
N ILE A 55 -8.79 -2.40 -14.73
CA ILE A 55 -8.16 -1.63 -13.67
C ILE A 55 -7.82 -0.26 -14.22
N GLU A 56 -8.28 0.78 -13.54
CA GLU A 56 -8.09 2.15 -13.95
C GLU A 56 -7.54 2.99 -12.80
N PHE A 57 -6.70 3.94 -13.11
CA PHE A 57 -6.19 4.95 -12.19
C PHE A 57 -6.28 6.34 -12.83
N GLU A 58 -7.08 7.23 -12.24
CA GLU A 58 -7.31 8.61 -12.72
C GLU A 58 -7.68 8.69 -14.22
N GLY A 59 -8.59 7.84 -14.68
CA GLY A 59 -9.04 7.77 -16.06
C GLY A 59 -8.06 7.06 -17.02
N VAL A 60 -6.95 6.53 -16.51
CA VAL A 60 -5.96 5.80 -17.30
C VAL A 60 -6.08 4.30 -17.04
N GLU A 61 -6.28 3.51 -18.07
CA GLU A 61 -6.30 2.05 -17.96
C GLU A 61 -4.92 1.51 -17.59
N LEU A 62 -4.88 0.68 -16.54
CA LEU A 62 -3.67 -0.01 -16.07
C LEU A 62 -3.58 -1.46 -16.52
N THR A 63 -4.70 -2.04 -17.00
CA THR A 63 -4.78 -3.44 -17.45
C THR A 63 -3.72 -3.71 -18.52
N GLY A 64 -2.90 -4.76 -18.32
CA GLY A 64 -1.83 -5.13 -19.26
C GLY A 64 -0.58 -4.24 -19.23
N ARG A 65 -0.55 -3.17 -18.40
CA ARG A 65 0.67 -2.35 -18.26
C ARG A 65 1.72 -3.02 -17.38
N ALA A 66 2.97 -2.78 -17.72
CA ALA A 66 4.09 -3.24 -16.93
C ALA A 66 4.18 -2.48 -15.58
N PRO A 67 4.67 -3.10 -14.49
CA PRO A 67 4.74 -2.46 -13.16
C PRO A 67 5.49 -1.12 -13.14
N HIS A 68 6.54 -0.97 -13.93
CA HIS A 68 7.30 0.28 -14.01
C HIS A 68 6.53 1.41 -14.70
N GLU A 69 5.62 1.10 -15.61
CA GLU A 69 4.74 2.08 -16.26
C GLU A 69 3.67 2.55 -15.26
N ILE A 70 3.07 1.61 -14.52
CA ILE A 70 2.11 1.89 -13.45
C ILE A 70 2.75 2.76 -12.36
N ALA A 71 3.98 2.47 -11.97
CA ALA A 71 4.72 3.28 -11.00
C ALA A 71 4.94 4.73 -11.51
N ARG A 72 5.26 4.92 -12.79
CA ARG A 72 5.41 6.26 -13.41
C ARG A 72 4.11 7.05 -13.46
N LEU A 73 2.97 6.38 -13.48
CA LEU A 73 1.66 7.02 -13.38
C LEU A 73 1.35 7.51 -11.96
N GLY A 74 2.18 7.18 -10.96
CA GLY A 74 2.02 7.61 -9.57
C GLY A 74 1.35 6.59 -8.67
N VAL A 75 1.35 5.30 -9.03
CA VAL A 75 0.91 4.21 -8.16
C VAL A 75 2.12 3.61 -7.47
N GLY A 76 2.19 3.72 -6.16
CA GLY A 76 3.25 3.14 -5.32
C GLY A 76 2.80 1.85 -4.64
N PHE A 77 3.73 0.94 -4.39
CA PHE A 77 3.44 -0.32 -3.71
C PHE A 77 4.41 -0.59 -2.56
N VAL A 78 3.87 -0.86 -1.39
CA VAL A 78 4.61 -1.28 -0.19
C VAL A 78 4.20 -2.71 0.12
N PRO A 79 5.02 -3.71 -0.22
CA PRO A 79 4.70 -5.12 0.02
C PRO A 79 4.91 -5.52 1.48
N GLU A 80 4.25 -6.59 1.92
CA GLU A 80 4.34 -7.18 3.26
C GLU A 80 5.80 -7.43 3.71
N ASN A 81 6.64 -7.95 2.83
CA ASN A 81 8.03 -8.26 3.12
C ASN A 81 8.99 -7.06 2.95
N ARG A 82 8.46 -5.84 2.97
CA ARG A 82 9.17 -4.53 2.91
C ARG A 82 9.99 -4.33 1.63
N ARG A 83 10.67 -5.35 1.11
CA ARG A 83 11.53 -5.33 -0.08
C ARG A 83 12.46 -4.13 -0.15
N ILE A 84 13.10 -3.79 0.97
CA ILE A 84 14.24 -2.87 0.95
C ILE A 84 15.45 -3.55 0.31
N PHE A 85 16.43 -2.75 -0.10
CA PHE A 85 17.73 -3.24 -0.55
C PHE A 85 18.67 -3.30 0.65
N PRO A 86 18.91 -4.48 1.25
CA PRO A 86 19.58 -4.59 2.54
C PRO A 86 21.06 -4.20 2.50
N GLY A 87 21.70 -4.34 1.33
CA GLY A 87 23.10 -3.97 1.11
C GLY A 87 23.31 -2.49 0.83
N LEU A 88 22.26 -1.76 0.47
CA LEU A 88 22.33 -0.33 0.21
C LEU A 88 22.08 0.46 1.51
N THR A 89 22.65 1.65 1.60
CA THR A 89 22.38 2.61 2.67
C THR A 89 20.93 3.08 2.63
N VAL A 90 20.48 3.72 3.71
CA VAL A 90 19.17 4.39 3.75
C VAL A 90 19.06 5.41 2.63
N ARG A 91 20.10 6.23 2.43
CA ARG A 91 20.18 7.21 1.34
C ARG A 91 19.95 6.58 -0.02
N GLU A 92 20.72 5.56 -0.35
CA GLU A 92 20.65 4.87 -1.63
C GLU A 92 19.28 4.21 -1.85
N ASN A 93 18.70 3.61 -0.80
CA ASN A 93 17.33 3.08 -0.86
C ASN A 93 16.30 4.17 -1.19
N LEU A 94 16.40 5.35 -0.57
CA LEU A 94 15.51 6.48 -0.83
C LEU A 94 15.68 7.01 -2.27
N GLU A 95 16.93 7.13 -2.72
CA GLU A 95 17.25 7.61 -4.07
C GLU A 95 16.71 6.69 -5.18
N LEU A 96 16.66 5.38 -4.94
CA LEU A 96 16.01 4.45 -5.87
C LEU A 96 14.52 4.77 -6.08
N GLY A 97 13.84 5.34 -5.08
CA GLY A 97 12.47 5.81 -5.23
C GLY A 97 12.33 6.84 -6.35
N LEU A 98 13.31 7.74 -6.51
CA LEU A 98 13.30 8.75 -7.57
C LEU A 98 13.42 8.17 -8.99
N SER A 99 13.82 6.92 -9.15
CA SER A 99 13.95 6.30 -10.47
C SER A 99 12.60 6.22 -11.21
N ALA A 100 11.49 6.14 -10.49
CA ALA A 100 10.14 6.15 -11.03
C ALA A 100 9.60 7.58 -11.29
N ALA A 101 10.22 8.62 -10.70
CA ALA A 101 9.76 9.99 -10.86
C ALA A 101 10.01 10.51 -12.29
N ALA A 102 9.04 11.26 -12.81
CA ALA A 102 9.16 11.91 -14.13
C ALA A 102 10.23 13.03 -14.10
N ASP A 103 10.24 13.83 -13.02
CA ASP A 103 11.27 14.84 -12.77
C ASP A 103 12.31 14.29 -11.79
N ARG A 104 13.58 14.43 -12.11
CA ARG A 104 14.74 13.99 -11.31
C ARG A 104 15.64 15.15 -10.91
N SER A 105 15.13 16.36 -10.95
CA SER A 105 15.90 17.57 -10.60
C SER A 105 16.42 17.50 -9.16
N ALA A 106 17.56 18.14 -8.92
CA ALA A 106 18.13 18.24 -7.57
C ALA A 106 17.20 18.97 -6.60
N ALA A 107 16.41 19.92 -7.10
CA ALA A 107 15.41 20.64 -6.30
C ALA A 107 14.28 19.72 -5.82
N LEU A 108 13.72 18.90 -6.73
CA LEU A 108 12.68 17.94 -6.37
C LEU A 108 13.21 16.86 -5.41
N ARG A 109 14.43 16.35 -5.67
CA ARG A 109 15.10 15.38 -4.78
C ARG A 109 15.21 15.94 -3.36
N ARG A 110 15.71 17.17 -3.22
CA ARG A 110 15.87 17.84 -1.91
C ARG A 110 14.52 17.99 -1.21
N ARG A 111 13.51 18.51 -1.90
CA ARG A 111 12.16 18.69 -1.35
C ARG A 111 11.59 17.37 -0.82
N ARG A 112 11.65 16.28 -1.61
CA ARG A 112 11.13 14.98 -1.20
C ARG A 112 11.91 14.36 -0.04
N LEU A 113 13.24 14.54 0.00
CA LEU A 113 14.03 14.13 1.15
C LEU A 113 13.63 14.89 2.42
N ASP A 114 13.40 16.19 2.33
CA ASP A 114 12.95 16.99 3.47
C ASP A 114 11.56 16.53 3.95
N GLU A 115 10.64 16.23 3.05
CA GLU A 115 9.32 15.66 3.36
C GLU A 115 9.47 14.29 4.06
N VAL A 116 10.27 13.38 3.51
CA VAL A 116 10.53 12.07 4.10
C VAL A 116 11.14 12.18 5.50
N PHE A 117 12.13 13.06 5.70
CA PHE A 117 12.77 13.25 7.00
C PHE A 117 11.89 13.96 8.03
N HIS A 118 10.92 14.75 7.57
CA HIS A 118 9.89 15.31 8.45
C HIS A 118 9.04 14.18 9.06
N HIS A 119 8.62 13.20 8.25
CA HIS A 119 7.80 12.08 8.70
C HIS A 119 8.61 10.96 9.38
N PHE A 120 9.86 10.77 8.96
CA PHE A 120 10.74 9.71 9.44
C PHE A 120 12.08 10.25 9.93
N PRO A 121 12.14 11.03 11.03
CA PRO A 121 13.39 11.62 11.52
C PRO A 121 14.46 10.57 11.82
N ARG A 122 14.07 9.36 12.24
CA ARG A 122 14.99 8.24 12.47
C ARG A 122 15.73 7.79 11.21
N LEU A 123 15.13 7.90 10.03
CA LEU A 123 15.83 7.60 8.78
C LEU A 123 16.91 8.63 8.45
N ARG A 124 16.70 9.90 8.86
CA ARG A 124 17.73 10.96 8.73
C ARG A 124 18.94 10.66 9.60
N GLU A 125 18.72 10.25 10.87
CA GLU A 125 19.79 9.90 11.81
C GLU A 125 20.64 8.72 11.31
N ARG A 126 20.05 7.84 10.51
CA ARG A 126 20.63 6.59 10.00
C ARG A 126 20.95 6.63 8.51
N ILE A 127 21.03 7.80 7.90
CA ILE A 127 21.04 8.00 6.45
C ILE A 127 22.16 7.24 5.74
N GLU A 128 23.32 7.09 6.38
CA GLU A 128 24.49 6.38 5.85
C GLU A 128 24.56 4.90 6.31
N GLN A 129 23.59 4.42 7.11
CA GLN A 129 23.59 3.04 7.57
C GLN A 129 23.02 2.11 6.49
N PRO A 130 23.58 0.88 6.34
CA PRO A 130 23.02 -0.14 5.46
C PRO A 130 21.62 -0.57 5.94
N GLY A 131 20.70 -0.79 4.99
CA GLY A 131 19.31 -1.19 5.29
C GLY A 131 19.19 -2.44 6.17
N LYS A 132 20.12 -3.39 6.03
CA LYS A 132 20.15 -4.61 6.86
C LYS A 132 20.35 -4.36 8.36
N THR A 133 20.90 -3.21 8.74
CA THR A 133 21.15 -2.86 10.16
C THR A 133 19.95 -2.22 10.85
N LEU A 134 18.92 -1.87 10.09
CA LEU A 134 17.70 -1.29 10.60
C LEU A 134 16.83 -2.34 11.29
N SER A 135 16.12 -1.92 12.34
CA SER A 135 15.06 -2.73 12.94
C SER A 135 13.91 -2.98 11.95
N GLY A 136 13.08 -3.99 12.21
CA GLY A 136 11.95 -4.30 11.33
C GLY A 136 10.99 -3.12 11.10
N GLY A 137 10.75 -2.31 12.13
CA GLY A 137 9.93 -1.10 12.00
C GLY A 137 10.62 -0.01 11.16
N GLU A 138 11.92 0.20 11.34
CA GLU A 138 12.69 1.17 10.52
C GLU A 138 12.78 0.72 9.06
N GLN A 139 12.90 -0.59 8.79
CA GLN A 139 12.83 -1.12 7.44
C GLN A 139 11.46 -0.87 6.78
N GLN A 140 10.37 -0.99 7.55
CA GLN A 140 9.03 -0.67 7.08
C GLN A 140 8.90 0.82 6.75
N MET A 141 9.40 1.69 7.63
CA MET A 141 9.46 3.13 7.38
C MET A 141 10.26 3.44 6.12
N LEU A 142 11.39 2.78 5.90
CA LEU A 142 12.23 2.98 4.71
C LEU A 142 11.50 2.52 3.43
N ALA A 143 10.74 1.42 3.48
CA ALA A 143 9.96 0.95 2.34
C ALA A 143 8.88 1.97 1.93
N ILE A 144 8.18 2.54 2.90
CA ILE A 144 7.16 3.57 2.68
C ILE A 144 7.80 4.87 2.20
N ALA A 145 8.87 5.32 2.85
CA ALA A 145 9.63 6.51 2.48
C ALA A 145 10.13 6.45 1.03
N ARG A 146 10.56 5.28 0.57
CA ARG A 146 10.95 5.06 -0.83
C ARG A 146 9.82 5.30 -1.81
N VAL A 147 8.60 4.89 -1.48
CA VAL A 147 7.41 5.15 -2.29
C VAL A 147 7.04 6.64 -2.28
N MET A 148 7.20 7.33 -1.16
CA MET A 148 7.05 8.79 -1.07
C MET A 148 8.07 9.52 -1.95
N MET A 149 9.32 9.05 -1.98
CA MET A 149 10.36 9.59 -2.89
C MET A 149 9.97 9.46 -4.36
N ALA A 150 9.25 8.41 -4.75
CA ALA A 150 8.68 8.26 -6.09
C ALA A 150 7.60 9.32 -6.42
N GLY A 151 6.99 9.92 -5.39
CA GLY A 151 5.86 10.87 -5.54
C GLY A 151 4.56 10.18 -5.90
N ALA A 152 4.30 9.04 -5.30
CA ALA A 152 3.07 8.30 -5.49
C ALA A 152 1.85 9.11 -5.03
N ARG A 153 0.80 9.10 -5.85
CA ARG A 153 -0.52 9.70 -5.55
C ARG A 153 -1.50 8.66 -4.99
N LEU A 154 -1.29 7.40 -5.34
CA LEU A 154 -1.95 6.25 -4.74
C LEU A 154 -0.87 5.32 -4.16
N ILE A 155 -0.98 4.99 -2.88
CA ILE A 155 -0.10 4.02 -2.23
C ILE A 155 -0.90 2.78 -1.86
N LEU A 156 -0.50 1.65 -2.41
CA LEU A 156 -1.00 0.33 -2.07
C LEU A 156 -0.10 -0.25 -0.99
N MET A 157 -0.64 -0.57 0.20
CA MET A 157 0.11 -1.13 1.32
C MET A 157 -0.41 -2.53 1.66
N ASP A 158 0.46 -3.53 1.57
CA ASP A 158 0.10 -4.93 1.86
C ASP A 158 0.62 -5.32 3.24
N GLU A 159 -0.28 -5.41 4.21
CA GLU A 159 -0.06 -5.77 5.62
C GLU A 159 1.13 -5.05 6.29
N PRO A 160 1.20 -3.70 6.22
CA PRO A 160 2.37 -2.95 6.66
C PRO A 160 2.63 -3.02 8.17
N THR A 161 1.65 -3.48 8.96
CA THR A 161 1.80 -3.59 10.42
C THR A 161 2.14 -4.99 10.89
N GLN A 162 2.19 -5.99 10.00
CA GLN A 162 2.44 -7.38 10.35
C GLN A 162 3.82 -7.56 11.00
N GLY A 163 3.83 -8.25 12.14
CA GLY A 163 5.07 -8.57 12.86
C GLY A 163 5.77 -7.36 13.49
N LEU A 164 5.10 -6.21 13.60
CA LEU A 164 5.66 -5.02 14.23
C LEU A 164 5.25 -4.89 15.71
N ALA A 165 6.15 -4.31 16.52
CA ALA A 165 5.83 -3.94 17.87
C ALA A 165 4.79 -2.80 17.92
N PRO A 166 3.95 -2.72 18.99
CA PRO A 166 2.87 -1.74 19.09
C PRO A 166 3.29 -0.27 18.87
N ALA A 167 4.51 0.09 19.26
CA ALA A 167 5.04 1.43 19.02
C ALA A 167 5.17 1.75 17.54
N PHE A 168 5.64 0.79 16.72
CA PHE A 168 5.76 0.98 15.27
C PHE A 168 4.40 0.96 14.57
N ILE A 169 3.44 0.17 15.06
CA ILE A 169 2.06 0.20 14.54
C ILE A 169 1.46 1.60 14.70
N ARG A 170 1.67 2.26 15.84
CA ARG A 170 1.23 3.65 16.04
C ARG A 170 1.87 4.59 15.01
N HIS A 171 3.17 4.49 14.79
CA HIS A 171 3.87 5.29 13.78
C HIS A 171 3.31 5.09 12.36
N ILE A 172 3.01 3.84 11.96
CA ILE A 172 2.39 3.56 10.65
C ILE A 172 1.00 4.20 10.55
N ARG A 173 0.20 4.13 11.64
CA ARG A 173 -1.13 4.77 11.68
C ARG A 173 -1.04 6.29 11.52
N ASP A 174 -0.16 6.92 12.28
CA ASP A 174 0.03 8.38 12.26
C ASP A 174 0.49 8.82 10.85
N MET A 175 1.39 8.05 10.25
CA MET A 175 1.85 8.29 8.88
C MET A 175 0.72 8.13 7.84
N ILE A 176 -0.11 7.08 7.91
CA ILE A 176 -1.24 6.92 6.99
C ILE A 176 -2.21 8.12 7.14
N SER A 177 -2.47 8.54 8.37
CA SER A 177 -3.29 9.73 8.64
C SER A 177 -2.69 11.01 8.04
N GLU A 178 -1.38 11.16 8.11
CA GLU A 178 -0.67 12.30 7.53
C GLU A 178 -0.65 12.24 5.99
N LEU A 179 -0.37 11.09 5.38
CA LEU A 179 -0.44 10.90 3.93
C LEU A 179 -1.81 11.32 3.39
N LYS A 180 -2.87 10.90 4.07
CA LYS A 180 -4.24 11.28 3.75
C LYS A 180 -4.45 12.79 3.87
N ARG A 181 -3.95 13.44 4.94
CA ARG A 181 -4.00 14.90 5.11
C ARG A 181 -3.29 15.65 3.99
N LEU A 182 -2.24 15.08 3.43
CA LEU A 182 -1.51 15.59 2.25
C LEU A 182 -2.22 15.29 0.91
N GLY A 183 -3.41 14.68 0.94
CA GLY A 183 -4.17 14.33 -0.25
C GLY A 183 -3.69 13.07 -0.97
N VAL A 184 -2.78 12.30 -0.36
CA VAL A 184 -2.34 11.02 -0.91
C VAL A 184 -3.42 9.97 -0.66
N THR A 185 -3.78 9.24 -1.70
CA THR A 185 -4.75 8.15 -1.64
C THR A 185 -4.07 6.87 -1.14
N VAL A 186 -4.73 6.13 -0.26
CA VAL A 186 -4.19 4.89 0.31
C VAL A 186 -5.18 3.74 0.17
N LEU A 187 -4.74 2.62 -0.38
CA LEU A 187 -5.42 1.33 -0.24
C LEU A 187 -4.60 0.45 0.70
N LEU A 188 -5.14 0.24 1.89
CA LEU A 188 -4.51 -0.49 2.98
C LEU A 188 -5.08 -1.90 3.06
N VAL A 189 -4.27 -2.90 2.74
CA VAL A 189 -4.60 -4.30 3.02
C VAL A 189 -4.13 -4.63 4.43
N GLU A 190 -5.04 -5.14 5.25
CA GLU A 190 -4.73 -5.54 6.62
C GLU A 190 -5.59 -6.74 7.07
N GLN A 191 -5.02 -7.56 7.93
CA GLN A 191 -5.77 -8.57 8.66
C GLN A 191 -6.34 -7.99 9.96
N ASN A 192 -5.61 -7.07 10.60
CA ASN A 192 -6.05 -6.42 11.83
C ASN A 192 -7.05 -5.30 11.53
N ALA A 193 -8.34 -5.66 11.58
CA ALA A 193 -9.43 -4.71 11.33
C ALA A 193 -9.39 -3.49 12.24
N ARG A 194 -9.02 -3.64 13.53
CA ARG A 194 -8.97 -2.51 14.48
C ARG A 194 -7.94 -1.48 14.04
N VAL A 195 -6.78 -1.92 13.57
CA VAL A 195 -5.73 -1.03 13.07
C VAL A 195 -6.22 -0.33 11.80
N ALA A 196 -6.65 -1.08 10.79
CA ALA A 196 -7.07 -0.54 9.51
C ALA A 196 -8.24 0.46 9.65
N LEU A 197 -9.28 0.07 10.36
CA LEU A 197 -10.48 0.91 10.54
C LEU A 197 -10.24 2.14 11.43
N SER A 198 -9.11 2.21 12.13
CA SER A 198 -8.75 3.39 12.91
C SER A 198 -8.21 4.54 12.05
N VAL A 199 -7.77 4.27 10.82
CA VAL A 199 -7.13 5.25 9.91
C VAL A 199 -7.84 5.39 8.57
N CYS A 200 -8.59 4.37 8.13
CA CYS A 200 -9.32 4.39 6.88
C CYS A 200 -10.71 5.01 7.04
N ASP A 201 -11.23 5.60 5.96
CA ASP A 201 -12.57 6.21 5.90
C ASP A 201 -13.67 5.16 5.76
N ARG A 202 -13.39 4.14 4.96
CA ARG A 202 -14.27 3.02 4.65
C ARG A 202 -13.44 1.78 4.32
N GLY A 203 -14.10 0.67 4.09
CA GLY A 203 -13.39 -0.55 3.70
C GLY A 203 -14.26 -1.57 3.02
N TYR A 204 -13.58 -2.57 2.53
CA TYR A 204 -14.14 -3.76 1.89
C TYR A 204 -13.72 -4.98 2.68
N ILE A 205 -14.62 -5.95 2.80
CA ILE A 205 -14.29 -7.28 3.33
C ILE A 205 -14.21 -8.25 2.14
N MET A 206 -13.06 -8.90 2.01
CA MET A 206 -12.81 -9.92 1.00
C MET A 206 -12.87 -11.31 1.61
N GLU A 207 -13.60 -12.18 0.96
CA GLU A 207 -13.69 -13.61 1.30
C GLU A 207 -13.61 -14.46 0.02
N LYS A 208 -12.74 -15.47 0.02
CA LYS A 208 -12.57 -16.42 -1.10
C LYS A 208 -12.50 -15.74 -2.47
N GLY A 209 -11.73 -14.67 -2.57
CA GLY A 209 -11.48 -13.98 -3.82
C GLY A 209 -12.58 -13.02 -4.30
N SER A 210 -13.59 -12.75 -3.49
CA SER A 210 -14.69 -11.83 -3.81
C SER A 210 -14.89 -10.79 -2.71
N ILE A 211 -15.41 -9.61 -3.06
CA ILE A 211 -15.85 -8.63 -2.08
C ILE A 211 -17.24 -9.04 -1.59
N VAL A 212 -17.36 -9.25 -0.27
CA VAL A 212 -18.62 -9.71 0.36
C VAL A 212 -19.32 -8.61 1.15
N PHE A 213 -18.60 -7.56 1.52
CA PHE A 213 -19.19 -6.43 2.25
C PHE A 213 -18.37 -5.16 2.03
N ALA A 214 -19.03 -4.01 1.96
CA ALA A 214 -18.40 -2.70 1.85
C ALA A 214 -19.21 -1.68 2.64
N ALA A 215 -18.53 -0.90 3.50
CA ALA A 215 -19.19 0.12 4.32
C ALA A 215 -18.16 1.14 4.84
N SER A 216 -18.63 2.21 5.50
CA SER A 216 -17.79 3.12 6.24
C SER A 216 -17.04 2.42 7.38
N SER A 217 -15.89 2.97 7.80
CA SER A 217 -15.12 2.39 8.92
C SER A 217 -15.92 2.33 10.22
N ARG A 218 -16.87 3.22 10.42
CA ARG A 218 -17.77 3.21 11.58
C ARG A 218 -18.71 1.99 11.51
N GLU A 219 -19.41 1.82 10.40
CA GLU A 219 -20.33 0.70 10.19
C GLU A 219 -19.59 -0.64 10.25
N LEU A 220 -18.41 -0.73 9.63
CA LEU A 220 -17.57 -1.94 9.69
C LEU A 220 -17.20 -2.32 11.14
N ARG A 221 -16.89 -1.36 12.01
CA ARG A 221 -16.56 -1.62 13.42
C ARG A 221 -17.74 -2.19 14.21
N GLU A 222 -18.94 -1.78 13.87
CA GLU A 222 -20.18 -2.17 14.57
C GLU A 222 -20.83 -3.41 13.96
N SER A 223 -20.47 -3.76 12.72
CA SER A 223 -21.14 -4.81 11.93
C SER A 223 -20.91 -6.23 12.47
N PRO A 224 -21.97 -7.01 12.64
CA PRO A 224 -21.87 -8.45 12.90
C PRO A 224 -21.10 -9.20 11.80
N VAL A 225 -21.24 -8.76 10.54
CA VAL A 225 -20.53 -9.35 9.39
C VAL A 225 -19.03 -9.24 9.59
N THR A 226 -18.54 -8.10 10.06
CA THR A 226 -17.11 -7.90 10.33
C THR A 226 -16.61 -8.87 11.39
N ARG A 227 -17.38 -9.06 12.47
CA ARG A 227 -17.02 -10.00 13.54
C ARG A 227 -16.99 -11.44 13.04
N GLU A 228 -18.00 -11.86 12.29
CA GLU A 228 -18.08 -13.20 11.73
C GLU A 228 -16.94 -13.49 10.75
N LYS A 229 -16.71 -12.59 9.79
CA LYS A 229 -15.75 -12.81 8.69
C LYS A 229 -14.30 -12.62 9.10
N LEU A 230 -14.02 -11.75 10.06
CA LEU A 230 -12.64 -11.43 10.49
C LEU A 230 -12.27 -12.07 11.84
N GLY A 231 -13.24 -12.55 12.61
CA GLY A 231 -13.00 -13.19 13.91
C GLY A 231 -12.59 -12.20 15.01
N VAL A 232 -13.14 -10.97 15.01
CA VAL A 232 -12.81 -9.87 15.94
C VAL A 232 -14.02 -9.45 16.76
#